data_a349dd790d1ee22d6abb0f905b6f7cca
#
_entry.id   a349dd790d1ee22d6abb0f905b6f7cca
#
_cell.length_a   1.000
_cell.length_b   1.000
_cell.length_c   1.000
_cell.angle_alpha   90.00
_cell.angle_beta   90.00
_cell.angle_gamma   90.00
#
_symmetry.space_group_name_H-M   'P 1'
#
loop_
_entity.id
_entity.type
_entity.pdbx_description
1 polymer ?
#
loop_
_entity_poly.entity_id
_entity_poly.type
_entity_poly.pdbx_seq_one_letter_code
_entity_poly.pdbx_strand_id
1 'polypeptide(L)'
;MGAEKEQAWIQKAQELAKRLPEVLEDGKNAAYYSDLILTGRRNKRRYVPIAKGIDHGKLLELKALPLFNEGRNRSGMIVEKEETRQYPYDGLARRVIGYVKHNSDTNALHIGIEGVYNYVLHGKKGLEWMKVTDGRDMIQNMDSSVVAVEDGLDVRTTLDINIQDMADKALRNNMAAEEDIVGGCVVVMDVETGAVRAMVNLQKDKKGEFREVFNMATGTPAEPGSVFKAVTMTTLLEDGKIELEDKIATNHGLMSDMPKISQDDYITSYERNNKTNQISVVDGFKISSNYVFRRLVKDNYGEEPEEFIHRLHQYNFGEAYDFDLKESGISESKIPDPKDAGWTIYDLVSVAIGYSVKATPLQIVTFYNAIANNGKMMKPYIVESIEHEGRVTREFKPQILNGSICSKATADTLTRALKMVTLEGTASRLKNAKCTVAGKTGTAQVSKGSGGYKSGQMQYLVSFCGYF
;
A
#
# COMPACT_ATOMS: atom_id res chain seq x y z
N MET A 1 -16.98 30.83 -47.80
CA MET A 1 -15.64 30.74 -48.45
C MET A 1 -15.91 30.43 -49.92
N GLY A 2 -15.23 31.10 -50.88
CA GLY A 2 -15.43 30.77 -52.33
C GLY A 2 -14.90 29.36 -52.63
N ALA A 3 -15.44 28.72 -53.66
CA ALA A 3 -15.10 27.35 -54.03
C ALA A 3 -13.56 27.09 -54.20
N GLU A 4 -12.86 28.04 -54.73
CA GLU A 4 -11.40 27.96 -54.93
C GLU A 4 -10.63 27.91 -53.59
N LYS A 5 -11.06 28.71 -52.60
CA LYS A 5 -10.43 28.69 -51.24
C LYS A 5 -10.73 27.41 -50.50
N GLU A 6 -11.88 26.81 -50.69
CA GLU A 6 -12.22 25.52 -50.11
C GLU A 6 -11.37 24.41 -50.70
N GLN A 7 -11.19 24.41 -52.02
CA GLN A 7 -10.39 23.40 -52.71
C GLN A 7 -8.90 23.48 -52.36
N ALA A 8 -8.35 24.69 -52.22
CA ALA A 8 -7.00 24.89 -51.73
C ALA A 8 -6.81 24.41 -50.29
N TRP A 9 -7.78 24.63 -49.44
CA TRP A 9 -7.74 24.12 -48.05
C TRP A 9 -7.80 22.57 -48.02
N ILE A 10 -8.64 21.94 -48.84
CA ILE A 10 -8.75 20.46 -48.92
C ILE A 10 -7.39 19.87 -49.36
N GLN A 11 -6.73 20.44 -50.34
CA GLN A 11 -5.38 19.98 -50.77
C GLN A 11 -4.37 20.04 -49.63
N LYS A 12 -4.28 21.17 -48.90
CA LYS A 12 -3.39 21.29 -47.74
C LYS A 12 -3.73 20.32 -46.61
N ALA A 13 -5.01 20.08 -46.36
CA ALA A 13 -5.48 19.10 -45.35
C ALA A 13 -5.08 17.67 -45.75
N GLN A 14 -5.13 17.32 -47.04
CA GLN A 14 -4.66 16.03 -47.52
C GLN A 14 -3.15 15.86 -47.44
N GLU A 15 -2.38 16.91 -47.69
CA GLU A 15 -0.92 16.91 -47.51
C GLU A 15 -0.53 16.81 -46.05
N LEU A 16 -1.23 17.52 -45.16
CA LEU A 16 -1.08 17.38 -43.72
C LEU A 16 -1.35 15.92 -43.29
N ALA A 17 -2.46 15.35 -43.74
CA ALA A 17 -2.85 13.98 -43.42
C ALA A 17 -1.82 12.93 -43.85
N LYS A 18 -1.09 13.16 -44.93
CA LYS A 18 0.00 12.28 -45.38
C LYS A 18 1.24 12.34 -44.48
N ARG A 19 1.52 13.50 -43.87
CA ARG A 19 2.70 13.73 -43.05
C ARG A 19 2.48 13.43 -41.57
N LEU A 20 1.21 13.46 -41.07
CA LEU A 20 0.88 13.21 -39.66
C LEU A 20 1.34 11.84 -39.14
N PRO A 21 1.21 10.71 -39.90
CA PRO A 21 1.69 9.41 -39.44
C PRO A 21 3.20 9.37 -39.19
N GLU A 22 3.98 10.08 -39.97
CA GLU A 22 5.45 10.13 -39.87
C GLU A 22 5.91 10.84 -38.58
N VAL A 23 5.21 11.94 -38.21
CA VAL A 23 5.53 12.72 -37.01
C VAL A 23 4.94 12.11 -35.75
N LEU A 24 3.71 11.59 -35.81
CA LEU A 24 2.98 11.09 -34.62
C LEU A 24 3.36 9.66 -34.23
N GLU A 25 3.75 8.83 -35.18
CA GLU A 25 4.19 7.44 -34.99
C GLU A 25 3.16 6.60 -34.13
N ASP A 26 1.87 6.95 -34.25
CA ASP A 26 0.78 6.37 -33.42
C ASP A 26 0.09 5.15 -34.06
N GLY A 27 0.68 4.62 -35.13
CA GLY A 27 0.20 3.44 -35.86
C GLY A 27 -1.01 3.71 -36.78
N LYS A 28 -1.46 4.95 -36.88
CA LYS A 28 -2.53 5.36 -37.80
C LYS A 28 -1.96 5.73 -39.15
N ASN A 29 -2.78 5.63 -40.20
CA ASN A 29 -2.35 5.93 -41.56
C ASN A 29 -2.90 7.27 -42.08
N ALA A 30 -2.41 7.72 -43.24
CA ALA A 30 -2.82 8.96 -43.91
C ALA A 30 -4.33 8.99 -44.21
N ALA A 31 -4.94 7.86 -44.54
CA ALA A 31 -6.36 7.76 -44.83
C ALA A 31 -7.23 8.06 -43.56
N TYR A 32 -6.80 7.59 -42.41
CA TYR A 32 -7.42 7.89 -41.12
C TYR A 32 -7.44 9.40 -40.84
N TYR A 33 -6.29 10.07 -40.95
CA TYR A 33 -6.21 11.50 -40.70
C TYR A 33 -6.94 12.34 -41.70
N SER A 34 -6.90 11.94 -43.00
CA SER A 34 -7.68 12.58 -44.05
C SER A 34 -9.17 12.54 -43.79
N ASP A 35 -9.70 11.35 -43.42
CA ASP A 35 -11.12 11.21 -43.10
C ASP A 35 -11.45 12.02 -41.84
N LEU A 36 -10.68 11.93 -40.78
CA LEU A 36 -10.87 12.68 -39.54
C LEU A 36 -11.02 14.17 -39.74
N ILE A 37 -10.08 14.78 -40.53
CA ILE A 37 -10.03 16.21 -40.77
C ILE A 37 -11.15 16.64 -41.70
N LEU A 38 -11.33 15.96 -42.87
CA LEU A 38 -12.32 16.30 -43.85
C LEU A 38 -13.75 16.09 -43.38
N THR A 39 -14.02 14.99 -42.66
CA THR A 39 -15.32 14.72 -42.05
C THR A 39 -15.60 15.69 -40.90
N GLY A 40 -14.62 16.04 -40.09
CA GLY A 40 -14.75 17.07 -39.06
C GLY A 40 -15.18 18.43 -39.66
N ARG A 41 -14.57 18.84 -40.78
CA ARG A 41 -14.94 20.07 -41.47
C ARG A 41 -16.31 19.98 -42.13
N ARG A 42 -16.63 18.88 -42.82
CA ARG A 42 -17.92 18.68 -43.48
C ARG A 42 -19.05 18.77 -42.47
N ASN A 43 -18.87 18.16 -41.28
CA ASN A 43 -19.83 18.18 -40.20
C ASN A 43 -19.78 19.45 -39.33
N LYS A 44 -19.02 20.46 -39.75
CA LYS A 44 -18.86 21.75 -39.04
C LYS A 44 -18.48 21.60 -37.58
N ARG A 45 -17.69 20.58 -37.25
CA ARG A 45 -17.19 20.38 -35.89
C ARG A 45 -16.24 21.55 -35.53
N ARG A 46 -16.49 22.16 -34.38
CA ARG A 46 -15.62 23.26 -33.86
C ARG A 46 -14.27 22.78 -33.35
N TYR A 47 -14.19 21.54 -32.95
CA TYR A 47 -13.02 20.91 -32.37
C TYR A 47 -12.88 19.47 -32.90
N VAL A 48 -11.68 19.14 -33.40
CA VAL A 48 -11.33 17.81 -33.91
C VAL A 48 -9.99 17.42 -33.28
N PRO A 49 -9.96 16.52 -32.29
CA PRO A 49 -8.71 16.11 -31.66
C PRO A 49 -7.87 15.30 -32.65
N ILE A 50 -6.64 15.73 -32.90
CA ILE A 50 -5.68 15.06 -33.81
C ILE A 50 -4.80 14.10 -33.03
N ALA A 51 -4.19 14.55 -31.95
CA ALA A 51 -3.30 13.76 -31.12
C ALA A 51 -3.31 14.25 -29.67
N LYS A 52 -2.84 13.40 -28.75
CA LYS A 52 -2.65 13.71 -27.32
C LYS A 52 -1.27 13.23 -26.88
N GLY A 53 -0.75 13.79 -25.79
CA GLY A 53 0.53 13.38 -25.22
C GLY A 53 1.73 13.71 -26.11
N ILE A 54 1.69 14.84 -26.81
CA ILE A 54 2.74 15.29 -27.72
C ILE A 54 3.79 16.08 -26.94
N ASP A 55 5.04 15.66 -27.00
CA ASP A 55 6.15 16.41 -26.43
C ASP A 55 6.47 17.69 -27.20
N HIS A 56 7.35 18.53 -26.63
CA HIS A 56 7.70 19.81 -27.22
C HIS A 56 8.42 19.68 -28.59
N GLY A 57 9.26 18.67 -28.78
CA GLY A 57 9.97 18.41 -30.02
C GLY A 57 8.99 18.05 -31.14
N LYS A 58 8.15 17.08 -30.96
CA LYS A 58 7.08 16.69 -31.90
C LYS A 58 6.10 17.85 -32.16
N LEU A 59 5.80 18.68 -31.16
CA LEU A 59 4.99 19.89 -31.38
C LEU A 59 5.60 20.88 -32.37
N LEU A 60 6.93 21.10 -32.32
CA LEU A 60 7.62 21.94 -33.26
C LEU A 60 7.56 21.36 -34.67
N GLU A 61 7.74 20.06 -34.83
CA GLU A 61 7.61 19.38 -36.14
C GLU A 61 6.19 19.48 -36.67
N LEU A 62 5.16 19.27 -35.84
CA LEU A 62 3.76 19.45 -36.23
C LEU A 62 3.45 20.88 -36.70
N LYS A 63 3.99 21.90 -36.02
CA LYS A 63 3.81 23.31 -36.41
C LYS A 63 4.44 23.63 -37.76
N ALA A 64 5.43 22.88 -38.23
CA ALA A 64 6.07 23.05 -39.53
C ALA A 64 5.29 22.40 -40.68
N LEU A 65 4.28 21.55 -40.39
CA LEU A 65 3.52 20.86 -41.43
C LEU A 65 2.58 21.78 -42.21
N PRO A 66 2.23 21.40 -43.45
CA PRO A 66 1.25 22.13 -44.25
C PRO A 66 -0.06 22.36 -43.48
N LEU A 67 -0.69 23.49 -43.69
CA LEU A 67 -1.85 23.99 -42.97
C LEU A 67 -1.51 24.47 -41.55
N PHE A 68 -0.73 23.73 -40.74
CA PHE A 68 -0.35 24.13 -39.39
C PHE A 68 0.69 25.26 -39.38
N ASN A 69 1.51 25.36 -40.40
CA ASN A 69 2.53 26.42 -40.53
C ASN A 69 1.96 27.80 -40.95
N GLU A 70 0.64 27.91 -41.16
CA GLU A 70 0.01 29.19 -41.56
C GLU A 70 -0.21 30.15 -40.37
N GLY A 71 0.32 29.83 -39.19
CA GLY A 71 0.18 30.62 -37.98
C GLY A 71 -1.14 30.38 -37.28
N ARG A 72 -1.22 30.80 -36.03
CA ARG A 72 -2.29 30.48 -35.06
C ARG A 72 -3.71 30.76 -35.58
N ASN A 73 -3.90 31.87 -36.28
CA ASN A 73 -5.20 32.34 -36.71
C ASN A 73 -5.72 31.73 -38.00
N ARG A 74 -4.84 31.16 -38.85
CA ARG A 74 -5.17 30.60 -40.15
C ARG A 74 -5.14 29.10 -40.20
N SER A 75 -4.25 28.49 -39.40
CA SER A 75 -4.07 27.04 -39.37
C SER A 75 -5.26 26.30 -38.75
N GLY A 76 -6.01 26.94 -37.85
CA GLY A 76 -7.02 26.29 -37.02
C GLY A 76 -6.41 25.32 -36.01
N MET A 77 -5.10 25.27 -35.85
CA MET A 77 -4.42 24.44 -34.88
C MET A 77 -4.61 25.02 -33.46
N ILE A 78 -5.16 24.21 -32.57
CA ILE A 78 -5.30 24.50 -31.15
C ILE A 78 -4.33 23.61 -30.40
N VAL A 79 -3.45 24.21 -29.61
CA VAL A 79 -2.53 23.51 -28.73
C VAL A 79 -3.00 23.72 -27.29
N GLU A 80 -3.40 22.65 -26.66
CA GLU A 80 -3.76 22.63 -25.24
C GLU A 80 -2.54 22.06 -24.47
N LYS A 81 -2.08 22.79 -23.46
CA LYS A 81 -1.04 22.30 -22.56
C LYS A 81 -1.69 21.40 -21.53
N GLU A 82 -1.18 20.21 -21.41
CA GLU A 82 -1.56 19.25 -20.37
C GLU A 82 -0.34 19.00 -19.49
N GLU A 83 -0.52 19.13 -18.17
CA GLU A 83 0.51 18.76 -17.22
C GLU A 83 0.53 17.25 -17.09
N THR A 84 1.67 16.62 -17.34
CA THR A 84 1.85 15.18 -17.22
C THR A 84 2.79 14.85 -16.10
N ARG A 85 2.44 13.80 -15.32
CA ARG A 85 3.33 13.26 -14.29
C ARG A 85 4.35 12.33 -14.92
N GLN A 86 5.59 12.50 -14.51
CA GLN A 86 6.67 11.59 -14.87
C GLN A 86 6.93 10.64 -13.71
N TYR A 87 7.07 9.36 -14.01
CA TYR A 87 7.40 8.31 -13.06
C TYR A 87 8.77 7.73 -13.43
N PRO A 88 9.86 8.26 -12.87
CA PRO A 88 11.23 7.85 -13.26
C PRO A 88 11.52 6.36 -13.02
N TYR A 89 10.75 5.71 -12.19
CA TYR A 89 10.93 4.30 -11.78
C TYR A 89 9.76 3.40 -12.19
N ASP A 90 9.20 3.60 -13.37
CA ASP A 90 8.19 2.73 -14.01
C ASP A 90 7.01 2.30 -13.13
N GLY A 91 6.54 3.21 -12.29
CA GLY A 91 5.37 2.97 -11.45
C GLY A 91 5.64 2.21 -10.15
N LEU A 92 6.92 2.11 -9.75
CA LEU A 92 7.32 1.60 -8.44
C LEU A 92 6.71 2.48 -7.32
N ALA A 93 6.16 1.87 -6.27
CA ALA A 93 5.43 2.53 -5.19
C ALA A 93 4.26 3.43 -5.67
N ARG A 94 3.70 3.14 -6.83
CA ARG A 94 2.72 4.00 -7.50
C ARG A 94 1.51 4.32 -6.64
N ARG A 95 1.03 3.36 -5.86
CA ARG A 95 -0.13 3.56 -4.99
C ARG A 95 0.19 4.37 -3.75
N VAL A 96 1.42 4.26 -3.27
CA VAL A 96 1.95 5.04 -2.12
C VAL A 96 2.22 6.47 -2.53
N ILE A 97 2.92 6.68 -3.65
CA ILE A 97 3.14 8.02 -4.25
C ILE A 97 1.78 8.63 -4.62
N GLY A 98 0.95 7.87 -5.30
CA GLY A 98 -0.40 8.28 -5.62
C GLY A 98 -0.52 9.25 -6.78
N TYR A 99 -1.64 9.95 -6.82
CA TYR A 99 -1.98 10.96 -7.84
C TYR A 99 -3.18 11.80 -7.40
N VAL A 100 -3.31 12.98 -8.00
CA VAL A 100 -4.52 13.80 -7.91
C VAL A 100 -5.30 13.67 -9.21
N LYS A 101 -6.54 13.21 -9.14
CA LYS A 101 -7.44 13.15 -10.29
C LYS A 101 -8.35 14.38 -10.24
N HIS A 102 -8.15 15.30 -11.18
CA HIS A 102 -9.10 16.38 -11.42
C HIS A 102 -10.32 15.83 -12.16
N ASN A 103 -11.42 15.60 -11.45
CA ASN A 103 -12.72 15.51 -12.09
C ASN A 103 -13.35 16.91 -12.08
N SER A 104 -14.09 17.25 -13.12
CA SER A 104 -14.89 18.48 -13.22
C SER A 104 -15.95 18.63 -12.12
N ASP A 105 -16.21 17.58 -11.38
CA ASP A 105 -17.10 17.54 -10.23
C ASP A 105 -16.28 17.53 -8.93
N THR A 106 -16.65 18.33 -8.01
CA THR A 106 -16.13 18.77 -6.71
C THR A 106 -15.44 17.73 -5.78
N ASN A 107 -15.25 16.48 -6.19
CA ASN A 107 -14.58 15.45 -5.41
C ASN A 107 -13.27 15.00 -6.11
N ALA A 108 -12.20 15.78 -5.93
CA ALA A 108 -10.86 15.32 -6.29
C ALA A 108 -10.52 14.10 -5.44
N LEU A 109 -10.23 12.95 -6.09
CA LEU A 109 -9.71 11.78 -5.40
C LEU A 109 -8.24 12.05 -5.04
N HIS A 110 -8.00 12.25 -3.76
CA HIS A 110 -6.67 12.41 -3.18
C HIS A 110 -6.10 11.04 -2.84
N ILE A 111 -5.11 10.58 -3.59
CA ILE A 111 -4.54 9.24 -3.46
C ILE A 111 -3.05 9.34 -3.18
N GLY A 112 -2.59 8.64 -2.13
CA GLY A 112 -1.19 8.57 -1.76
C GLY A 112 -0.62 9.92 -1.31
N ILE A 113 0.71 10.02 -1.32
CA ILE A 113 1.46 11.22 -0.90
C ILE A 113 1.07 12.43 -1.74
N GLU A 114 1.00 12.28 -3.08
CA GLU A 114 0.58 13.39 -3.95
C GLU A 114 -0.82 13.90 -3.63
N GLY A 115 -1.72 13.03 -3.25
CA GLY A 115 -3.06 13.44 -2.85
C GLY A 115 -3.07 14.20 -1.52
N VAL A 116 -2.47 13.62 -0.49
CA VAL A 116 -2.44 14.22 0.87
C VAL A 116 -1.66 15.54 0.89
N TYR A 117 -0.52 15.60 0.20
CA TYR A 117 0.36 16.76 0.16
C TYR A 117 0.13 17.68 -1.06
N ASN A 118 -0.98 17.50 -1.79
CA ASN A 118 -1.28 18.33 -2.95
C ASN A 118 -1.28 19.83 -2.64
N TYR A 119 -1.65 20.22 -1.42
CA TYR A 119 -1.68 21.62 -0.98
C TYR A 119 -0.30 22.32 -1.00
N VAL A 120 0.80 21.55 -0.97
CA VAL A 120 2.17 22.07 -1.10
C VAL A 120 2.79 21.78 -2.46
N LEU A 121 2.39 20.66 -3.11
CA LEU A 121 2.97 20.19 -4.35
C LEU A 121 2.49 20.96 -5.60
N HIS A 122 1.26 21.51 -5.59
CA HIS A 122 0.63 22.02 -6.83
C HIS A 122 1.06 23.43 -7.23
N GLY A 123 1.77 24.18 -6.37
CA GLY A 123 2.18 25.56 -6.65
C GLY A 123 1.01 26.53 -6.86
N LYS A 124 1.31 27.68 -7.45
CA LYS A 124 0.30 28.71 -7.80
C LYS A 124 0.38 29.09 -9.25
N LYS A 125 -0.75 29.13 -9.92
CA LYS A 125 -0.82 29.58 -11.32
C LYS A 125 -0.59 31.08 -11.40
N GLY A 126 0.29 31.48 -12.32
CA GLY A 126 0.46 32.86 -12.68
C GLY A 126 -0.70 33.38 -13.52
N LEU A 127 -0.87 34.68 -13.51
CA LEU A 127 -1.83 35.41 -14.37
C LEU A 127 -1.11 36.51 -15.12
N GLU A 128 -1.31 36.54 -16.43
CA GLU A 128 -0.71 37.50 -17.32
C GLU A 128 -1.80 38.15 -18.20
N TRP A 129 -1.77 39.48 -18.30
CA TRP A 129 -2.65 40.18 -19.21
C TRP A 129 -2.07 40.18 -20.62
N MET A 130 -2.87 39.71 -21.57
CA MET A 130 -2.53 39.69 -22.97
C MET A 130 -3.33 40.74 -23.72
N LYS A 131 -2.65 41.61 -24.49
CA LYS A 131 -3.29 42.57 -25.40
C LYS A 131 -3.44 41.91 -26.78
N VAL A 132 -4.65 41.99 -27.32
CA VAL A 132 -4.90 41.56 -28.71
C VAL A 132 -4.61 42.70 -29.63
N THR A 133 -3.67 42.50 -30.57
CA THR A 133 -3.33 43.47 -31.61
C THR A 133 -4.33 43.45 -32.77
N ASP A 134 -4.29 44.46 -33.65
CA ASP A 134 -5.15 44.53 -34.82
C ASP A 134 -4.98 43.34 -35.76
N GLY A 135 -3.79 42.68 -35.75
CA GLY A 135 -3.56 41.41 -36.41
C GLY A 135 -4.10 40.20 -35.70
N ARG A 136 -4.78 40.35 -34.57
CA ARG A 136 -5.28 39.33 -33.66
C ARG A 136 -4.19 38.46 -33.00
N ASP A 137 -2.97 38.92 -32.98
CA ASP A 137 -1.90 38.32 -32.20
C ASP A 137 -2.04 38.74 -30.74
N MET A 138 -1.79 37.81 -29.84
CA MET A 138 -1.76 38.11 -28.39
C MET A 138 -0.32 38.47 -28.01
N ILE A 139 -0.11 39.68 -27.53
CA ILE A 139 1.18 40.12 -26.98
C ILE A 139 1.00 40.46 -25.51
N GLN A 140 2.07 40.21 -24.74
CA GLN A 140 2.10 40.53 -23.31
C GLN A 140 1.84 42.04 -23.11
N ASN A 141 0.93 42.38 -22.23
CA ASN A 141 0.67 43.76 -21.86
C ASN A 141 1.66 44.18 -20.77
N MET A 142 2.72 44.87 -21.14
CA MET A 142 3.81 45.29 -20.25
C MET A 142 3.36 46.27 -19.15
N ASP A 143 2.21 46.94 -19.36
CA ASP A 143 1.70 47.97 -18.43
C ASP A 143 0.77 47.41 -17.35
N SER A 144 0.55 46.10 -17.32
CA SER A 144 -0.38 45.48 -16.35
C SER A 144 0.34 44.59 -15.36
N SER A 145 -0.26 44.46 -14.16
CA SER A 145 0.27 43.58 -13.10
C SER A 145 0.27 42.11 -13.53
N VAL A 146 1.45 41.51 -13.47
CA VAL A 146 1.66 40.08 -13.71
C VAL A 146 1.69 39.38 -12.33
N VAL A 147 0.90 38.33 -12.18
CA VAL A 147 1.06 37.41 -11.06
C VAL A 147 2.06 36.34 -11.49
N ALA A 148 3.21 36.30 -10.84
CA ALA A 148 4.23 35.30 -11.16
C ALA A 148 3.73 33.88 -10.86
N VAL A 149 4.21 32.91 -11.64
CA VAL A 149 4.04 31.49 -11.33
C VAL A 149 4.88 31.17 -10.10
N GLU A 150 4.29 30.49 -9.13
CA GLU A 150 5.04 29.94 -7.99
C GLU A 150 5.05 28.41 -8.15
N ASP A 151 6.24 27.82 -8.25
CA ASP A 151 6.38 26.36 -8.29
C ASP A 151 5.97 25.74 -6.97
N GLY A 152 5.46 24.50 -7.01
CA GLY A 152 5.16 23.74 -5.83
C GLY A 152 6.42 23.39 -5.04
N LEU A 153 6.23 23.01 -3.79
CA LEU A 153 7.32 22.50 -2.96
C LEU A 153 7.57 21.02 -3.25
N ASP A 154 8.72 20.52 -2.84
CA ASP A 154 9.08 19.11 -2.93
C ASP A 154 8.70 18.39 -1.64
N VAL A 155 8.26 17.15 -1.75
CA VAL A 155 8.02 16.25 -0.60
C VAL A 155 9.04 15.13 -0.64
N ARG A 156 9.94 15.11 0.34
CA ARG A 156 10.91 14.05 0.52
C ARG A 156 10.32 12.94 1.36
N THR A 157 10.45 11.70 0.89
CA THR A 157 9.92 10.52 1.57
C THR A 157 11.02 9.70 2.23
N THR A 158 10.63 8.86 3.19
CA THR A 158 11.52 7.88 3.83
C THR A 158 11.75 6.64 2.98
N LEU A 159 11.04 6.50 1.85
CA LEU A 159 11.19 5.36 0.95
C LEU A 159 12.62 5.27 0.40
N ASP A 160 13.21 4.09 0.53
CA ASP A 160 14.47 3.74 -0.12
C ASP A 160 14.17 3.01 -1.42
N ILE A 161 14.60 3.58 -2.55
CA ILE A 161 14.29 3.05 -3.87
C ILE A 161 14.85 1.64 -4.08
N ASN A 162 16.00 1.31 -3.49
CA ASN A 162 16.61 0.00 -3.63
C ASN A 162 15.83 -1.05 -2.82
N ILE A 163 15.42 -0.71 -1.59
CA ILE A 163 14.60 -1.59 -0.74
C ILE A 163 13.22 -1.79 -1.38
N GLN A 164 12.63 -0.70 -1.90
CA GLN A 164 11.33 -0.76 -2.59
C GLN A 164 11.38 -1.66 -3.83
N ASP A 165 12.42 -1.52 -4.67
CA ASP A 165 12.61 -2.35 -5.88
C ASP A 165 12.85 -3.82 -5.52
N MET A 166 13.69 -4.09 -4.52
CA MET A 166 13.91 -5.46 -4.05
C MET A 166 12.63 -6.10 -3.50
N ALA A 167 11.85 -5.36 -2.73
CA ALA A 167 10.58 -5.83 -2.16
C ALA A 167 9.54 -6.09 -3.26
N ASP A 168 9.42 -5.19 -4.24
CA ASP A 168 8.51 -5.33 -5.38
C ASP A 168 8.86 -6.58 -6.21
N LYS A 169 10.15 -6.73 -6.59
CA LYS A 169 10.62 -7.89 -7.34
C LYS A 169 10.42 -9.20 -6.59
N ALA A 170 10.73 -9.21 -5.29
CA ALA A 170 10.54 -10.40 -4.46
C ALA A 170 9.07 -10.80 -4.39
N LEU A 171 8.16 -9.84 -4.18
CA LEU A 171 6.73 -10.11 -4.13
C LEU A 171 6.21 -10.60 -5.49
N ARG A 172 6.55 -9.92 -6.60
CA ARG A 172 6.15 -10.34 -7.95
C ARG A 172 6.60 -11.75 -8.29
N ASN A 173 7.86 -12.08 -7.99
CA ASN A 173 8.40 -13.41 -8.27
C ASN A 173 7.68 -14.52 -7.49
N ASN A 174 7.39 -14.27 -6.20
CA ASN A 174 6.65 -15.24 -5.39
C ASN A 174 5.19 -15.36 -5.83
N MET A 175 4.53 -14.26 -6.19
CA MET A 175 3.15 -14.28 -6.68
C MET A 175 3.03 -14.92 -8.07
N ALA A 176 4.04 -14.77 -8.92
CA ALA A 176 4.06 -15.40 -10.25
C ALA A 176 4.31 -16.92 -10.20
N ALA A 177 4.92 -17.42 -9.12
CA ALA A 177 5.16 -18.84 -8.92
C ALA A 177 3.89 -19.65 -8.58
N GLU A 178 2.81 -18.97 -8.16
CA GLU A 178 1.57 -19.60 -7.68
C GLU A 178 0.36 -18.94 -8.37
N GLU A 179 -0.34 -19.70 -9.21
CA GLU A 179 -1.46 -19.17 -10.04
C GLU A 179 -2.63 -18.62 -9.20
N ASP A 180 -2.87 -19.19 -8.03
CA ASP A 180 -4.02 -18.87 -7.17
C ASP A 180 -3.82 -17.59 -6.34
N ILE A 181 -2.62 -16.99 -6.35
CA ILE A 181 -2.37 -15.76 -5.62
C ILE A 181 -3.02 -14.58 -6.35
N VAL A 182 -3.92 -13.89 -5.66
CA VAL A 182 -4.68 -12.75 -6.21
C VAL A 182 -4.10 -11.39 -5.83
N GLY A 183 -3.28 -11.33 -4.78
CA GLY A 183 -2.66 -10.09 -4.32
C GLY A 183 -1.76 -10.31 -3.11
N GLY A 184 -0.97 -9.29 -2.79
CA GLY A 184 -0.08 -9.30 -1.63
C GLY A 184 0.50 -7.92 -1.36
N CYS A 185 1.06 -7.72 -0.16
CA CYS A 185 1.78 -6.51 0.20
C CYS A 185 3.06 -6.85 0.98
N VAL A 186 4.02 -5.93 0.91
CA VAL A 186 5.24 -5.94 1.72
C VAL A 186 5.41 -4.57 2.37
N VAL A 187 5.72 -4.54 3.66
CA VAL A 187 6.08 -3.33 4.38
C VAL A 187 7.44 -3.56 5.03
N VAL A 188 8.37 -2.64 4.80
CA VAL A 188 9.68 -2.61 5.45
C VAL A 188 9.79 -1.33 6.26
N MET A 189 10.11 -1.46 7.54
CA MET A 189 10.13 -0.37 8.50
C MET A 189 11.46 -0.35 9.26
N ASP A 190 12.02 0.83 9.44
CA ASP A 190 13.20 1.06 10.24
C ASP A 190 12.88 0.91 11.73
N VAL A 191 13.70 0.12 12.45
CA VAL A 191 13.42 -0.24 13.85
C VAL A 191 13.53 0.96 14.79
N GLU A 192 14.53 1.79 14.62
CA GLU A 192 14.84 2.88 15.56
C GLU A 192 13.92 4.09 15.37
N THR A 193 13.55 4.36 14.11
CA THR A 193 12.85 5.60 13.76
C THR A 193 11.36 5.41 13.47
N GLY A 194 10.95 4.23 13.03
CA GLY A 194 9.60 3.98 12.51
C GLY A 194 9.41 4.41 11.06
N ALA A 195 10.47 4.83 10.37
CA ALA A 195 10.42 5.22 8.96
C ALA A 195 10.05 4.03 8.06
N VAL A 196 9.05 4.20 7.21
CA VAL A 196 8.70 3.20 6.21
C VAL A 196 9.68 3.29 5.05
N ARG A 197 10.53 2.27 4.88
CA ARG A 197 11.57 2.20 3.84
C ARG A 197 11.04 1.61 2.53
N ALA A 198 10.03 0.74 2.61
CA ALA A 198 9.33 0.22 1.45
C ALA A 198 7.88 -0.11 1.80
N MET A 199 6.98 0.10 0.84
CA MET A 199 5.58 -0.30 0.92
C MET A 199 5.10 -0.69 -0.48
N VAL A 200 4.98 -1.99 -0.70
CA VAL A 200 4.55 -2.59 -1.98
C VAL A 200 3.16 -3.16 -1.83
N ASN A 201 2.30 -2.91 -2.81
CA ASN A 201 0.92 -3.38 -2.82
C ASN A 201 0.58 -3.90 -4.22
N LEU A 202 0.55 -5.20 -4.42
CA LEU A 202 0.29 -5.82 -5.73
C LEU A 202 -1.02 -6.58 -5.72
N GLN A 203 -1.82 -6.35 -6.74
CA GLN A 203 -3.07 -7.06 -7.00
C GLN A 203 -3.14 -7.51 -8.46
N LYS A 204 -3.63 -8.72 -8.71
CA LYS A 204 -3.83 -9.28 -10.04
C LYS A 204 -5.01 -8.56 -10.71
N ASP A 205 -4.80 -7.94 -11.86
CA ASP A 205 -5.85 -7.30 -12.62
C ASP A 205 -6.64 -8.31 -13.48
N LYS A 206 -7.65 -7.84 -14.21
CA LYS A 206 -8.48 -8.68 -15.10
C LYS A 206 -7.70 -9.34 -16.24
N LYS A 207 -6.49 -8.86 -16.54
CA LYS A 207 -5.60 -9.43 -17.56
C LYS A 207 -4.58 -10.38 -16.97
N GLY A 208 -4.57 -10.57 -15.64
CA GLY A 208 -3.60 -11.40 -14.93
C GLY A 208 -2.30 -10.69 -14.59
N GLU A 209 -2.18 -9.37 -14.84
CA GLU A 209 -0.99 -8.59 -14.52
C GLU A 209 -1.05 -8.08 -13.07
N PHE A 210 0.10 -8.07 -12.38
CA PHE A 210 0.21 -7.53 -11.03
C PHE A 210 0.41 -6.02 -11.07
N ARG A 211 -0.53 -5.28 -10.51
CA ARG A 211 -0.52 -3.81 -10.46
C ARG A 211 -0.81 -3.30 -9.05
N GLU A 212 -0.29 -2.12 -8.75
CA GLU A 212 -0.65 -1.39 -7.52
C GLU A 212 -1.99 -0.65 -7.73
N VAL A 213 -3.08 -1.27 -7.23
CA VAL A 213 -4.45 -0.74 -7.37
C VAL A 213 -4.94 -0.15 -6.05
N PHE A 214 -4.67 -0.83 -4.95
CA PHE A 214 -5.14 -0.48 -3.61
C PHE A 214 -4.00 -0.60 -2.59
N ASN A 215 -3.95 0.26 -1.57
CA ASN A 215 -2.98 0.16 -0.50
C ASN A 215 -3.46 -0.85 0.54
N MET A 216 -3.11 -2.12 0.35
CA MET A 216 -3.47 -3.21 1.27
C MET A 216 -2.77 -3.09 2.61
N ALA A 217 -1.57 -2.52 2.64
CA ALA A 217 -0.80 -2.38 3.86
C ALA A 217 -1.49 -1.52 4.92
N THR A 218 -2.31 -0.54 4.49
CA THR A 218 -3.02 0.38 5.38
C THR A 218 -4.54 0.22 5.35
N GLY A 219 -5.09 -0.25 4.23
CA GLY A 219 -6.53 -0.23 3.95
C GLY A 219 -7.24 -1.57 4.03
N THR A 220 -6.52 -2.68 4.32
CA THR A 220 -7.13 -4.02 4.43
C THR A 220 -6.93 -4.59 5.83
N PRO A 221 -7.80 -4.26 6.79
CA PRO A 221 -7.77 -4.93 8.09
C PRO A 221 -8.30 -6.35 7.90
N ALA A 222 -7.48 -7.33 8.26
CA ALA A 222 -7.79 -8.74 8.16
C ALA A 222 -7.48 -9.45 9.49
N GLU A 223 -7.98 -10.65 9.64
CA GLU A 223 -7.55 -11.53 10.72
C GLU A 223 -6.10 -11.93 10.49
N PRO A 224 -5.15 -11.51 11.35
CA PRO A 224 -3.72 -11.72 11.12
C PRO A 224 -3.28 -13.19 11.27
N GLY A 225 -4.11 -14.01 11.89
CA GLY A 225 -3.79 -15.40 12.18
C GLY A 225 -2.54 -15.52 13.06
N SER A 226 -1.75 -16.57 12.83
CA SER A 226 -0.66 -16.97 13.72
C SER A 226 0.49 -15.96 13.88
N VAL A 227 0.61 -14.92 13.07
CA VAL A 227 1.56 -13.82 13.36
C VAL A 227 1.14 -13.06 14.62
N PHE A 228 -0.15 -13.04 14.96
CA PHE A 228 -0.68 -12.44 16.19
C PHE A 228 -0.27 -13.18 17.47
N LYS A 229 0.16 -14.44 17.38
CA LYS A 229 0.68 -15.18 18.54
C LYS A 229 1.90 -14.52 19.18
N ALA A 230 2.64 -13.68 18.45
CA ALA A 230 3.70 -12.86 19.05
C ALA A 230 3.10 -11.81 20.01
N VAL A 231 1.95 -11.22 19.64
CA VAL A 231 1.23 -10.27 20.51
C VAL A 231 0.76 -10.99 21.77
N THR A 232 0.13 -12.15 21.62
CA THR A 232 -0.34 -12.99 22.74
C THR A 232 0.82 -13.43 23.64
N MET A 233 1.95 -13.84 23.06
CA MET A 233 3.13 -14.24 23.82
C MET A 233 3.71 -13.05 24.62
N THR A 234 3.76 -11.86 24.02
CA THR A 234 4.21 -10.64 24.71
C THR A 234 3.35 -10.38 25.94
N THR A 235 2.02 -10.45 25.79
CA THR A 235 1.07 -10.23 26.87
C THR A 235 1.30 -11.22 28.02
N LEU A 236 1.35 -12.50 27.72
CA LEU A 236 1.56 -13.55 28.71
C LEU A 236 2.91 -13.44 29.44
N LEU A 237 3.98 -13.14 28.72
CA LEU A 237 5.32 -12.95 29.29
C LEU A 237 5.41 -11.69 30.15
N GLU A 238 4.88 -10.57 29.67
CA GLU A 238 4.94 -9.28 30.38
C GLU A 238 4.12 -9.30 31.69
N ASP A 239 3.00 -10.03 31.68
CA ASP A 239 2.15 -10.22 32.86
C ASP A 239 2.69 -11.32 33.82
N GLY A 240 3.85 -11.92 33.48
CA GLY A 240 4.46 -12.96 34.30
C GLY A 240 3.64 -14.24 34.43
N LYS A 241 2.74 -14.49 33.46
CA LYS A 241 1.83 -15.66 33.47
C LYS A 241 2.52 -16.93 32.97
N ILE A 242 3.61 -16.80 32.21
CA ILE A 242 4.35 -17.92 31.62
C ILE A 242 5.86 -17.66 31.54
N GLU A 243 6.61 -18.77 31.46
CA GLU A 243 7.98 -18.82 30.97
C GLU A 243 8.07 -19.65 29.68
N LEU A 244 9.11 -19.49 28.88
CA LEU A 244 9.25 -20.22 27.60
C LEU A 244 9.34 -21.74 27.77
N GLU A 245 9.94 -22.19 28.86
CA GLU A 245 10.21 -23.59 29.19
C GLU A 245 9.05 -24.28 29.90
N ASP A 246 7.98 -23.54 30.31
CA ASP A 246 6.80 -24.11 30.96
C ASP A 246 6.19 -25.22 30.14
N LYS A 247 5.79 -26.31 30.81
CA LYS A 247 5.25 -27.49 30.18
C LYS A 247 3.74 -27.52 30.27
N ILE A 248 3.10 -27.77 29.15
CA ILE A 248 1.66 -27.86 28.98
C ILE A 248 1.31 -29.31 28.60
N ALA A 249 0.32 -29.92 29.26
CA ALA A 249 -0.20 -31.18 28.81
C ALA A 249 -0.84 -31.06 27.43
N THR A 250 -0.49 -31.96 26.55
CA THR A 250 -0.88 -31.86 25.13
C THR A 250 -2.31 -32.28 24.85
N ASN A 251 -2.86 -33.19 25.66
CA ASN A 251 -4.23 -33.73 25.54
C ASN A 251 -4.61 -34.08 24.09
N HIS A 252 -3.65 -34.57 23.31
CA HIS A 252 -3.79 -34.88 21.87
C HIS A 252 -4.32 -33.71 21.04
N GLY A 253 -4.05 -32.46 21.47
CA GLY A 253 -4.52 -31.25 20.82
C GLY A 253 -6.02 -30.95 21.01
N LEU A 254 -6.68 -31.63 21.96
CA LEU A 254 -8.10 -31.48 22.22
C LEU A 254 -8.37 -30.57 23.44
N MET A 255 -9.27 -29.62 23.28
CA MET A 255 -9.82 -28.82 24.36
C MET A 255 -11.17 -29.42 24.77
N SER A 256 -11.14 -30.46 25.65
CA SER A 256 -12.34 -31.18 26.07
C SER A 256 -13.39 -30.30 26.76
N ASP A 257 -12.95 -29.22 27.38
CA ASP A 257 -13.77 -28.17 27.99
C ASP A 257 -14.29 -27.11 27.01
N MET A 258 -13.91 -27.21 25.74
CA MET A 258 -14.33 -26.33 24.62
C MET A 258 -14.65 -27.14 23.36
N PRO A 259 -15.75 -27.91 23.35
CA PRO A 259 -16.00 -28.93 22.33
C PRO A 259 -16.26 -28.40 20.92
N LYS A 260 -16.47 -27.07 20.74
CA LYS A 260 -16.61 -26.44 19.42
C LYS A 260 -15.25 -26.16 18.74
N ILE A 261 -14.14 -26.31 19.47
CA ILE A 261 -12.80 -26.11 18.94
C ILE A 261 -12.31 -27.43 18.33
N SER A 262 -11.85 -27.36 17.08
CA SER A 262 -11.26 -28.50 16.39
C SER A 262 -9.93 -28.90 17.02
N GLN A 263 -9.62 -30.19 16.93
CA GLN A 263 -8.32 -30.74 17.32
C GLN A 263 -7.17 -30.04 16.60
N ASP A 264 -6.05 -29.90 17.28
CA ASP A 264 -4.82 -29.35 16.72
C ASP A 264 -3.88 -30.46 16.25
N ASP A 265 -3.84 -30.71 14.96
CA ASP A 265 -3.02 -31.77 14.33
C ASP A 265 -1.51 -31.56 14.51
N TYR A 266 -1.05 -30.33 14.73
CA TYR A 266 0.36 -30.05 15.04
C TYR A 266 0.77 -30.68 16.37
N ILE A 267 -0.12 -30.68 17.36
CA ILE A 267 0.12 -31.34 18.67
C ILE A 267 0.21 -32.85 18.52
N THR A 268 -0.72 -33.48 17.80
CA THR A 268 -0.68 -34.94 17.61
C THR A 268 0.57 -35.39 16.86
N SER A 269 1.03 -34.57 15.91
CA SER A 269 2.29 -34.79 15.20
C SER A 269 3.51 -34.63 16.12
N TYR A 270 3.50 -33.59 16.98
CA TYR A 270 4.56 -33.34 17.95
C TYR A 270 4.68 -34.48 18.97
N GLU A 271 3.56 -34.95 19.56
CA GLU A 271 3.53 -36.08 20.48
C GLU A 271 4.16 -37.34 19.88
N ARG A 272 3.76 -37.66 18.67
CA ARG A 272 4.25 -38.86 17.95
C ARG A 272 5.77 -38.78 17.71
N ASN A 273 6.26 -37.61 17.27
CA ASN A 273 7.66 -37.42 16.92
C ASN A 273 8.56 -37.38 18.15
N ASN A 274 8.08 -36.82 19.27
CA ASN A 274 8.87 -36.63 20.51
C ASN A 274 8.53 -37.65 21.58
N LYS A 275 7.55 -38.54 21.37
CA LYS A 275 7.10 -39.57 22.32
C LYS A 275 6.79 -38.99 23.70
N THR A 276 6.05 -37.88 23.74
CA THR A 276 5.73 -37.12 24.94
C THR A 276 4.26 -36.70 24.94
N ASN A 277 3.70 -36.49 26.12
CA ASN A 277 2.36 -35.92 26.34
C ASN A 277 2.41 -34.49 26.89
N GLN A 278 3.60 -33.86 26.80
CA GLN A 278 3.80 -32.47 27.22
C GLN A 278 4.57 -31.70 26.14
N ILE A 279 4.29 -30.42 26.03
CA ILE A 279 4.97 -29.51 25.11
C ILE A 279 5.39 -28.24 25.87
N SER A 280 6.57 -27.70 25.59
CA SER A 280 6.96 -26.39 26.11
C SER A 280 6.22 -25.26 25.38
N VAL A 281 6.06 -24.12 26.07
CA VAL A 281 5.48 -22.91 25.45
C VAL A 281 6.26 -22.55 24.19
N VAL A 282 7.59 -22.55 24.23
CA VAL A 282 8.43 -22.23 23.07
C VAL A 282 8.28 -23.25 21.94
N ASP A 283 8.18 -24.55 22.23
CA ASP A 283 7.94 -25.55 21.18
C ASP A 283 6.55 -25.37 20.56
N GLY A 284 5.52 -25.08 21.37
CA GLY A 284 4.19 -24.73 20.87
C GLY A 284 4.19 -23.50 19.98
N PHE A 285 5.05 -22.50 20.26
CA PHE A 285 5.24 -21.33 19.43
C PHE A 285 5.96 -21.67 18.14
N LYS A 286 7.03 -22.48 18.19
CA LYS A 286 7.80 -22.95 17.00
C LYS A 286 6.93 -23.66 15.98
N ILE A 287 6.08 -24.60 16.45
CA ILE A 287 5.17 -25.34 15.57
C ILE A 287 3.88 -24.59 15.28
N SER A 288 3.72 -23.40 15.84
CA SER A 288 2.53 -22.54 15.66
C SER A 288 1.24 -23.20 16.14
N SER A 289 1.27 -23.98 17.25
CA SER A 289 0.10 -24.66 17.80
C SER A 289 -1.00 -23.69 18.23
N ASN A 290 -2.21 -23.93 17.73
CA ASN A 290 -3.40 -23.19 18.16
C ASN A 290 -3.85 -23.65 19.55
N TYR A 291 -3.71 -24.94 19.85
CA TYR A 291 -4.07 -25.52 21.13
C TYR A 291 -3.31 -24.84 22.28
N VAL A 292 -1.97 -24.74 22.16
CA VAL A 292 -1.12 -24.15 23.19
C VAL A 292 -1.56 -22.72 23.51
N PHE A 293 -1.72 -21.87 22.51
CA PHE A 293 -2.06 -20.46 22.72
C PHE A 293 -3.49 -20.25 23.23
N ARG A 294 -4.45 -21.05 22.76
CA ARG A 294 -5.80 -21.04 23.28
C ARG A 294 -5.83 -21.48 24.75
N ARG A 295 -5.08 -22.54 25.08
CA ARG A 295 -5.00 -23.06 26.44
C ARG A 295 -4.41 -22.03 27.39
N LEU A 296 -3.25 -21.46 27.02
CA LEU A 296 -2.57 -20.44 27.83
C LEU A 296 -3.46 -19.23 28.12
N VAL A 297 -4.14 -18.69 27.10
CA VAL A 297 -4.98 -17.51 27.29
C VAL A 297 -6.24 -17.86 28.08
N LYS A 298 -6.85 -19.03 27.84
CA LYS A 298 -8.00 -19.47 28.61
C LYS A 298 -7.66 -19.67 30.10
N ASP A 299 -6.53 -20.31 30.39
CA ASP A 299 -6.15 -20.63 31.77
C ASP A 299 -5.72 -19.39 32.57
N ASN A 300 -5.19 -18.36 31.90
CA ASN A 300 -4.66 -17.17 32.56
C ASN A 300 -5.62 -15.96 32.55
N TYR A 301 -6.55 -15.89 31.58
CA TYR A 301 -7.45 -14.74 31.40
C TYR A 301 -8.93 -15.15 31.21
N GLY A 302 -9.26 -16.44 31.37
CA GLY A 302 -10.63 -16.93 31.16
C GLY A 302 -11.65 -16.36 32.12
N GLU A 303 -11.24 -16.04 33.36
CA GLU A 303 -12.09 -15.43 34.38
C GLU A 303 -12.13 -13.88 34.24
N GLU A 304 -11.06 -13.27 33.76
CA GLU A 304 -10.90 -11.81 33.59
C GLU A 304 -10.42 -11.45 32.19
N PRO A 305 -11.26 -11.71 31.15
CA PRO A 305 -10.86 -11.50 29.74
C PRO A 305 -10.57 -10.04 29.41
N GLU A 306 -11.11 -9.09 30.17
CA GLU A 306 -10.87 -7.66 30.03
C GLU A 306 -9.38 -7.32 30.19
N GLU A 307 -8.63 -8.04 31.06
CA GLU A 307 -7.20 -7.79 31.24
C GLU A 307 -6.43 -8.05 29.94
N PHE A 308 -6.70 -9.17 29.28
CA PHE A 308 -6.07 -9.50 28.00
C PHE A 308 -6.42 -8.48 26.91
N ILE A 309 -7.70 -8.14 26.78
CA ILE A 309 -8.17 -7.17 25.78
C ILE A 309 -7.61 -5.77 26.07
N HIS A 310 -7.52 -5.36 27.32
CA HIS A 310 -6.91 -4.10 27.72
C HIS A 310 -5.44 -4.00 27.28
N ARG A 311 -4.66 -5.07 27.39
CA ARG A 311 -3.28 -5.13 26.90
C ARG A 311 -3.20 -4.88 25.38
N LEU A 312 -4.14 -5.47 24.62
CA LEU A 312 -4.17 -5.24 23.16
C LEU A 312 -4.42 -3.77 22.82
N HIS A 313 -5.28 -3.09 23.56
CA HIS A 313 -5.47 -1.63 23.40
C HIS A 313 -4.22 -0.84 23.80
N GLN A 314 -3.51 -1.24 24.87
CA GLN A 314 -2.22 -0.63 25.22
C GLN A 314 -1.17 -0.81 24.13
N TYR A 315 -1.26 -1.85 23.31
CA TYR A 315 -0.40 -2.05 22.13
C TYR A 315 -0.89 -1.29 20.88
N ASN A 316 -1.82 -0.35 21.05
CA ASN A 316 -2.40 0.44 19.98
C ASN A 316 -3.15 -0.37 18.91
N PHE A 317 -3.64 -1.58 19.25
CA PHE A 317 -4.67 -2.24 18.46
C PHE A 317 -6.06 -1.68 18.81
N GLY A 318 -6.99 -1.68 17.85
CA GLY A 318 -8.35 -1.13 18.02
C GLY A 318 -8.53 0.27 17.45
N GLU A 319 -7.46 0.97 17.12
CA GLU A 319 -7.48 2.32 16.59
C GLU A 319 -6.73 2.42 15.27
N ALA A 320 -7.13 3.37 14.43
CA ALA A 320 -6.36 3.71 13.23
C ALA A 320 -5.12 4.54 13.61
N TYR A 321 -3.97 4.23 13.00
CA TYR A 321 -2.79 5.06 13.19
C TYR A 321 -2.94 6.40 12.47
N ASP A 322 -2.42 7.45 13.09
CA ASP A 322 -2.23 8.74 12.43
C ASP A 322 -0.99 8.64 11.52
N PHE A 323 -1.20 8.12 10.32
CA PHE A 323 -0.17 7.89 9.30
C PHE A 323 -0.32 8.89 8.15
N ASP A 324 0.78 9.24 7.50
CA ASP A 324 0.83 10.28 6.46
C ASP A 324 -0.14 10.06 5.29
N LEU A 325 -0.60 8.83 5.10
CA LEU A 325 -1.56 8.46 4.04
C LEU A 325 -3.00 8.33 4.55
N LYS A 326 -3.33 8.94 5.69
CA LYS A 326 -4.63 8.79 6.37
C LYS A 326 -5.83 9.06 5.46
N GLU A 327 -5.76 10.08 4.62
CA GLU A 327 -6.84 10.42 3.68
C GLU A 327 -7.01 9.41 2.54
N SER A 328 -6.04 8.52 2.35
CA SER A 328 -6.06 7.48 1.32
C SER A 328 -6.74 6.17 1.73
N GLY A 329 -7.40 6.13 2.89
CA GLY A 329 -8.15 4.97 3.36
C GLY A 329 -7.37 4.08 4.33
N ILE A 330 -6.92 4.64 5.46
CA ILE A 330 -6.47 3.84 6.60
C ILE A 330 -7.69 3.27 7.30
N SER A 331 -7.67 1.95 7.51
CA SER A 331 -8.74 1.26 8.22
C SER A 331 -8.37 1.04 9.68
N GLU A 332 -9.37 1.16 10.54
CA GLU A 332 -9.24 0.85 11.96
C GLU A 332 -9.04 -0.65 12.18
N SER A 333 -8.23 -1.02 13.14
CA SER A 333 -8.23 -2.39 13.64
C SER A 333 -9.51 -2.62 14.46
N LYS A 334 -9.89 -3.88 14.60
CA LYS A 334 -11.07 -4.25 15.39
C LYS A 334 -10.68 -5.31 16.41
N ILE A 335 -11.01 -5.05 17.67
CA ILE A 335 -10.87 -5.99 18.77
C ILE A 335 -12.28 -6.22 19.33
N PRO A 336 -12.71 -7.46 19.57
CA PRO A 336 -13.99 -7.71 20.23
C PRO A 336 -13.92 -7.29 21.71
N ASP A 337 -14.99 -6.67 22.22
CA ASP A 337 -15.09 -6.22 23.61
C ASP A 337 -15.79 -7.29 24.46
N PRO A 338 -15.23 -7.71 25.62
CA PRO A 338 -15.89 -8.60 26.56
C PRO A 338 -17.27 -8.13 27.05
N LYS A 339 -17.55 -6.83 26.95
CA LYS A 339 -18.84 -6.23 27.31
C LYS A 339 -19.90 -6.32 26.21
N ASP A 340 -19.52 -6.74 25.01
CA ASP A 340 -20.46 -6.88 23.90
C ASP A 340 -21.45 -8.03 24.16
N ALA A 341 -22.72 -7.82 23.84
CA ALA A 341 -23.81 -8.77 24.10
C ALA A 341 -23.63 -10.16 23.46
N GLY A 342 -22.74 -10.29 22.48
CA GLY A 342 -22.42 -11.56 21.80
C GLY A 342 -21.12 -12.21 22.26
N TRP A 343 -20.39 -11.60 23.20
CA TRP A 343 -19.09 -12.10 23.66
C TRP A 343 -19.21 -13.47 24.33
N THR A 344 -18.25 -14.31 24.06
CA THR A 344 -18.09 -15.64 24.68
C THR A 344 -16.61 -15.94 24.92
N ILE A 345 -16.33 -16.92 25.74
CA ILE A 345 -14.96 -17.43 25.95
C ILE A 345 -14.30 -17.91 24.64
N TYR A 346 -15.10 -18.27 23.62
CA TYR A 346 -14.59 -18.64 22.28
C TYR A 346 -13.99 -17.46 21.56
N ASP A 347 -14.46 -16.24 21.81
CA ASP A 347 -13.89 -15.03 21.24
C ASP A 347 -12.50 -14.76 21.82
N LEU A 348 -12.35 -14.89 23.15
CA LEU A 348 -11.06 -14.74 23.82
C LEU A 348 -10.00 -15.70 23.22
N VAL A 349 -10.32 -17.00 23.15
CA VAL A 349 -9.37 -17.99 22.63
C VAL A 349 -9.18 -17.90 21.11
N SER A 350 -10.08 -17.25 20.40
CA SER A 350 -9.91 -16.92 18.98
C SER A 350 -8.95 -15.74 18.79
N VAL A 351 -9.10 -14.70 19.59
CA VAL A 351 -8.17 -13.56 19.60
C VAL A 351 -6.74 -14.01 19.92
N ALA A 352 -6.57 -14.98 20.84
CA ALA A 352 -5.27 -15.55 21.21
C ALA A 352 -4.45 -16.08 20.01
N ILE A 353 -5.10 -16.46 18.94
CA ILE A 353 -4.47 -17.01 17.73
C ILE A 353 -4.64 -16.13 16.50
N GLY A 354 -5.13 -14.88 16.69
CA GLY A 354 -5.30 -13.88 15.63
C GLY A 354 -6.55 -14.02 14.78
N TYR A 355 -7.63 -14.63 15.34
CA TYR A 355 -8.98 -14.63 14.78
C TYR A 355 -9.89 -13.74 15.62
N SER A 356 -11.04 -13.37 15.10
CA SER A 356 -11.97 -12.41 15.73
C SER A 356 -11.38 -11.01 15.96
N VAL A 357 -10.10 -10.80 15.72
CA VAL A 357 -9.39 -9.51 15.71
C VAL A 357 -9.04 -9.13 14.28
N LYS A 358 -9.13 -7.86 13.95
CA LYS A 358 -8.70 -7.35 12.64
C LYS A 358 -7.58 -6.32 12.81
N ALA A 359 -6.51 -6.49 12.06
CA ALA A 359 -5.38 -5.57 12.03
C ALA A 359 -4.86 -5.40 10.60
N THR A 360 -4.33 -4.22 10.30
CA THR A 360 -3.65 -3.98 9.02
C THR A 360 -2.22 -4.53 9.06
N PRO A 361 -1.63 -4.87 7.91
CA PRO A 361 -0.21 -5.25 7.86
C PRO A 361 0.72 -4.21 8.48
N LEU A 362 0.42 -2.90 8.33
CA LEU A 362 1.18 -1.82 8.96
C LEU A 362 1.12 -1.90 10.49
N GLN A 363 -0.03 -2.21 11.09
CA GLN A 363 -0.15 -2.37 12.54
C GLN A 363 0.64 -3.57 13.05
N ILE A 364 0.61 -4.69 12.32
CA ILE A 364 1.37 -5.89 12.70
C ILE A 364 2.88 -5.62 12.64
N VAL A 365 3.40 -5.02 11.56
CA VAL A 365 4.83 -4.72 11.48
C VAL A 365 5.27 -3.68 12.52
N THR A 366 4.41 -2.71 12.85
CA THR A 366 4.68 -1.71 13.90
C THR A 366 4.82 -2.37 15.28
N PHE A 367 4.00 -3.39 15.58
CA PHE A 367 4.14 -4.16 16.81
C PHE A 367 5.47 -4.95 16.84
N TYR A 368 5.81 -5.66 15.76
CA TYR A 368 7.09 -6.38 15.67
C TYR A 368 8.30 -5.43 15.74
N ASN A 369 8.18 -4.25 15.13
CA ASN A 369 9.17 -3.19 15.23
C ASN A 369 9.39 -2.77 16.70
N ALA A 370 8.32 -2.63 17.48
CA ALA A 370 8.42 -2.30 18.89
C ALA A 370 9.18 -3.39 19.71
N ILE A 371 8.95 -4.66 19.42
CA ILE A 371 9.71 -5.75 20.04
C ILE A 371 11.20 -5.64 19.68
N ALA A 372 11.52 -5.46 18.38
CA ALA A 372 12.89 -5.26 17.93
C ALA A 372 13.56 -4.03 18.57
N ASN A 373 12.77 -3.02 18.94
CA ASN A 373 13.19 -1.77 19.59
C ASN A 373 13.08 -1.81 21.13
N ASN A 374 13.26 -2.99 21.73
CA ASN A 374 13.23 -3.20 23.18
C ASN A 374 11.94 -2.75 23.88
N GLY A 375 10.81 -2.92 23.21
CA GLY A 375 9.49 -2.56 23.72
C GLY A 375 9.02 -1.13 23.37
N LYS A 376 9.87 -0.30 22.79
CA LYS A 376 9.50 1.06 22.38
C LYS A 376 8.87 1.06 21.00
N MET A 377 7.60 1.46 20.90
CA MET A 377 6.84 1.51 19.67
C MET A 377 6.98 2.88 19.02
N MET A 378 7.57 2.91 17.83
CA MET A 378 7.69 4.13 17.02
C MET A 378 6.45 4.30 16.15
N LYS A 379 6.00 5.57 15.98
CA LYS A 379 4.95 5.91 15.04
C LYS A 379 5.44 5.69 13.62
N PRO A 380 4.77 4.87 12.79
CA PRO A 380 5.14 4.76 11.39
C PRO A 380 4.94 6.08 10.66
N TYR A 381 5.88 6.45 9.79
CA TYR A 381 5.78 7.63 8.92
C TYR A 381 6.49 7.38 7.60
N ILE A 382 6.11 8.15 6.57
CA ILE A 382 6.62 7.99 5.21
C ILE A 382 7.11 9.31 4.59
N VAL A 383 6.76 10.45 5.17
CA VAL A 383 7.23 11.78 4.74
C VAL A 383 8.30 12.27 5.72
N GLU A 384 9.48 12.58 5.18
CA GLU A 384 10.64 13.04 5.95
C GLU A 384 10.71 14.57 6.02
N SER A 385 10.51 15.24 4.87
CA SER A 385 10.55 16.70 4.82
C SER A 385 9.74 17.28 3.67
N ILE A 386 9.44 18.57 3.81
CA ILE A 386 8.99 19.44 2.72
C ILE A 386 10.15 20.38 2.40
N GLU A 387 10.50 20.47 1.12
CA GLU A 387 11.67 21.20 0.65
C GLU A 387 11.29 22.24 -0.43
N HIS A 388 12.08 23.28 -0.54
CA HIS A 388 11.98 24.27 -1.59
C HIS A 388 13.39 24.51 -2.19
N GLU A 389 13.57 24.23 -3.45
CA GLU A 389 14.86 24.35 -4.14
C GLU A 389 16.00 23.64 -3.36
N GLY A 390 15.73 22.45 -2.82
CA GLY A 390 16.69 21.66 -2.06
C GLY A 390 16.95 22.14 -0.63
N ARG A 391 16.18 23.12 -0.15
CA ARG A 391 16.23 23.58 1.26
C ARG A 391 15.03 23.07 2.03
N VAL A 392 15.28 22.45 3.19
CA VAL A 392 14.23 21.97 4.07
C VAL A 392 13.43 23.15 4.65
N THR A 393 12.15 23.20 4.36
CA THR A 393 11.21 24.19 4.92
C THR A 393 10.46 23.63 6.13
N ARG A 394 10.23 22.31 6.15
CA ARG A 394 9.62 21.60 7.27
C ARG A 394 10.19 20.19 7.35
N GLU A 395 10.62 19.78 8.55
CA GLU A 395 11.11 18.43 8.85
C GLU A 395 10.12 17.68 9.72
N PHE A 396 9.92 16.38 9.45
CA PHE A 396 9.12 15.46 10.26
C PHE A 396 10.05 14.50 10.98
N LYS A 397 10.16 14.66 12.29
CA LYS A 397 11.04 13.84 13.13
C LYS A 397 10.35 12.56 13.58
N PRO A 398 11.10 11.47 13.80
CA PRO A 398 10.58 10.26 14.42
C PRO A 398 9.80 10.55 15.69
N GLN A 399 8.64 9.94 15.86
CA GLN A 399 7.78 10.09 17.02
C GLN A 399 7.56 8.75 17.71
N ILE A 400 7.45 8.78 19.01
CA ILE A 400 7.09 7.61 19.80
C ILE A 400 5.56 7.49 19.82
N LEU A 401 5.05 6.33 19.39
CA LEU A 401 3.62 6.01 19.48
C LEU A 401 3.28 5.49 20.87
N ASN A 402 4.12 4.60 21.42
CA ASN A 402 4.02 4.10 22.77
C ASN A 402 5.43 3.91 23.36
N GLY A 403 5.67 4.50 24.53
CA GLY A 403 6.99 4.49 25.17
C GLY A 403 7.48 3.10 25.59
N SER A 404 6.55 2.19 25.92
CA SER A 404 6.88 0.83 26.34
C SER A 404 5.64 -0.07 26.24
N ILE A 405 5.62 -0.95 25.24
CA ILE A 405 4.60 -2.00 25.14
C ILE A 405 4.95 -3.21 26.03
N CYS A 406 6.23 -3.37 26.34
CA CYS A 406 6.72 -4.41 27.26
C CYS A 406 8.12 -4.02 27.74
N SER A 407 8.59 -4.70 28.80
CA SER A 407 9.95 -4.60 29.30
C SER A 407 10.98 -5.10 28.27
N LYS A 408 12.22 -4.62 28.39
CA LYS A 408 13.32 -5.15 27.57
C LYS A 408 13.51 -6.65 27.79
N ALA A 409 13.33 -7.14 28.99
CA ALA A 409 13.46 -8.58 29.31
C ALA A 409 12.44 -9.42 28.54
N THR A 410 11.19 -8.97 28.46
CA THR A 410 10.13 -9.60 27.66
C THR A 410 10.46 -9.53 26.16
N ALA A 411 10.93 -8.38 25.67
CA ALA A 411 11.33 -8.23 24.26
C ALA A 411 12.49 -9.17 23.88
N ASP A 412 13.51 -9.29 24.73
CA ASP A 412 14.64 -10.20 24.54
C ASP A 412 14.19 -11.68 24.56
N THR A 413 13.29 -12.03 25.48
CA THR A 413 12.72 -13.38 25.59
C THR A 413 11.89 -13.74 24.35
N LEU A 414 11.02 -12.84 23.90
CA LEU A 414 10.26 -13.04 22.69
C LEU A 414 11.14 -13.12 21.44
N THR A 415 12.18 -12.28 21.36
CA THR A 415 13.18 -12.32 20.27
C THR A 415 13.85 -13.70 20.19
N ARG A 416 14.20 -14.29 21.34
CA ARG A 416 14.75 -15.67 21.41
C ARG A 416 13.74 -16.68 20.85
N ALA A 417 12.48 -16.59 21.24
CA ALA A 417 11.43 -17.48 20.73
C ALA A 417 11.19 -17.31 19.22
N LEU A 418 11.16 -16.06 18.72
CA LEU A 418 11.02 -15.76 17.29
C LEU A 418 12.20 -16.28 16.44
N LYS A 419 13.44 -16.22 16.96
CA LYS A 419 14.61 -16.84 16.33
C LYS A 419 14.46 -18.37 16.24
N MET A 420 13.91 -19.01 17.26
CA MET A 420 13.69 -20.46 17.22
C MET A 420 12.67 -20.86 16.15
N VAL A 421 11.65 -20.02 15.86
CA VAL A 421 10.72 -20.25 14.74
C VAL A 421 11.43 -20.29 13.38
N THR A 422 12.43 -19.41 13.18
CA THR A 422 13.19 -19.33 11.91
C THR A 422 14.33 -20.35 11.83
N LEU A 423 14.81 -20.84 12.95
CA LEU A 423 15.88 -21.86 12.97
C LEU A 423 15.31 -23.29 12.88
N GLU A 424 14.27 -23.59 13.64
CA GLU A 424 13.77 -24.96 13.87
C GLU A 424 12.26 -25.11 13.65
N GLY A 425 11.52 -24.01 13.50
CA GLY A 425 10.07 -24.00 13.41
C GLY A 425 9.52 -23.85 12.00
N THR A 426 8.33 -23.26 11.91
CA THR A 426 7.56 -23.11 10.66
C THR A 426 8.25 -22.23 9.62
N ALA A 427 9.22 -21.39 10.01
CA ALA A 427 10.03 -20.56 9.10
C ALA A 427 11.46 -21.08 8.89
N SER A 428 11.73 -22.35 9.11
CA SER A 428 13.09 -22.96 9.03
C SER A 428 13.75 -22.86 7.66
N ARG A 429 13.03 -22.48 6.62
CA ARG A 429 13.63 -22.11 5.32
C ARG A 429 14.58 -20.91 5.42
N LEU A 430 14.41 -20.05 6.46
CA LEU A 430 15.24 -18.87 6.70
C LEU A 430 16.51 -19.16 7.54
N LYS A 431 16.71 -20.38 8.02
CA LYS A 431 17.86 -20.76 8.89
C LYS A 431 19.23 -20.46 8.28
N ASN A 432 19.33 -20.45 6.95
CA ASN A 432 20.55 -20.18 6.19
C ASN A 432 20.59 -18.77 5.59
N ALA A 433 19.72 -17.85 6.05
CA ALA A 433 19.77 -16.46 5.63
C ALA A 433 21.13 -15.83 6.00
N LYS A 434 21.53 -14.79 5.25
CA LYS A 434 22.81 -14.08 5.48
C LYS A 434 22.86 -13.34 6.84
N CYS A 435 21.71 -13.11 7.45
CA CYS A 435 21.56 -12.50 8.78
C CYS A 435 20.66 -13.37 9.65
N THR A 436 20.74 -13.18 10.96
CA THR A 436 19.82 -13.85 11.90
C THR A 436 18.46 -13.19 11.81
N VAL A 437 17.43 -13.97 11.48
CA VAL A 437 16.05 -13.49 11.38
C VAL A 437 15.26 -13.95 12.60
N ALA A 438 14.51 -13.04 13.19
CA ALA A 438 13.51 -13.33 14.21
C ALA A 438 12.12 -13.07 13.60
N GLY A 439 11.23 -14.07 13.56
CA GLY A 439 9.93 -13.87 12.91
C GLY A 439 8.97 -15.02 13.07
N LYS A 440 7.73 -14.79 12.66
CA LYS A 440 6.61 -15.72 12.75
C LYS A 440 5.85 -15.81 11.44
N THR A 441 5.50 -17.02 11.05
CA THR A 441 4.57 -17.30 9.95
C THR A 441 3.12 -17.21 10.41
N GLY A 442 2.23 -16.84 9.51
CA GLY A 442 0.79 -16.86 9.71
C GLY A 442 0.07 -17.47 8.51
N THR A 443 -1.03 -18.15 8.81
CA THR A 443 -2.00 -18.61 7.83
C THR A 443 -3.37 -18.39 8.46
N ALA A 444 -4.19 -17.55 7.86
CA ALA A 444 -5.55 -17.29 8.31
C ALA A 444 -6.53 -17.63 7.18
N GLN A 445 -7.64 -18.24 7.50
CA GLN A 445 -8.76 -18.42 6.57
C GLN A 445 -9.46 -17.08 6.40
N VAL A 446 -9.76 -16.69 5.15
CA VAL A 446 -10.49 -15.46 4.87
C VAL A 446 -11.99 -15.77 4.85
N SER A 447 -12.73 -15.12 5.75
CA SER A 447 -14.20 -15.20 5.76
C SER A 447 -14.79 -14.40 4.59
N LYS A 448 -15.68 -15.01 3.81
CA LYS A 448 -16.40 -14.35 2.71
C LYS A 448 -17.78 -13.88 3.18
N GLY A 449 -17.87 -12.65 3.68
CA GLY A 449 -19.15 -11.99 4.00
C GLY A 449 -20.04 -12.78 4.98
N SER A 450 -21.36 -12.75 4.78
CA SER A 450 -22.35 -13.40 5.65
C SER A 450 -22.32 -14.94 5.67
N GLY A 451 -21.57 -15.57 4.76
CA GLY A 451 -21.42 -17.02 4.69
C GLY A 451 -20.35 -17.63 5.60
N GLY A 452 -19.54 -16.80 6.27
CA GLY A 452 -18.45 -17.23 7.13
C GLY A 452 -17.38 -18.04 6.39
N TYR A 453 -16.69 -18.94 7.12
CA TYR A 453 -15.59 -19.76 6.59
C TYR A 453 -16.04 -20.96 5.74
N LYS A 454 -17.33 -21.25 5.66
CA LYS A 454 -17.88 -22.47 5.03
C LYS A 454 -18.43 -22.25 3.62
N SER A 455 -18.52 -21.01 3.13
CA SER A 455 -19.15 -20.73 1.85
C SER A 455 -18.12 -20.57 0.71
N GLY A 456 -18.14 -21.49 -0.24
CA GLY A 456 -17.39 -21.42 -1.48
C GLY A 456 -15.93 -21.87 -1.39
N GLN A 457 -15.11 -21.48 -2.38
CA GLN A 457 -13.69 -21.78 -2.43
C GLN A 457 -12.95 -21.09 -1.27
N MET A 458 -12.29 -21.87 -0.41
CA MET A 458 -11.52 -21.34 0.73
C MET A 458 -10.38 -20.45 0.22
N GLN A 459 -10.28 -19.25 0.79
CA GLN A 459 -9.14 -18.36 0.57
C GLN A 459 -8.33 -18.23 1.85
N TYR A 460 -7.02 -18.09 1.69
CA TYR A 460 -6.10 -17.95 2.81
C TYR A 460 -5.30 -16.66 2.69
N LEU A 461 -5.07 -16.02 3.82
CA LEU A 461 -4.06 -15.00 3.98
C LEU A 461 -2.80 -15.69 4.54
N VAL A 462 -1.78 -15.78 3.71
CA VAL A 462 -0.46 -16.29 4.12
C VAL A 462 0.43 -15.10 4.44
N SER A 463 1.06 -15.11 5.60
CA SER A 463 1.86 -13.98 6.07
C SER A 463 3.14 -14.42 6.78
N PHE A 464 4.11 -13.53 6.77
CA PHE A 464 5.31 -13.59 7.61
C PHE A 464 5.57 -12.18 8.14
N CYS A 465 5.87 -12.06 9.43
CA CYS A 465 6.35 -10.83 10.02
C CYS A 465 7.58 -11.13 10.89
N GLY A 466 8.60 -10.28 10.79
CA GLY A 466 9.84 -10.48 11.49
C GLY A 466 10.83 -9.34 11.30
N TYR A 467 12.00 -9.47 11.90
CA TYR A 467 13.10 -8.50 11.86
C TYR A 467 14.46 -9.21 11.89
N PHE A 468 15.51 -8.46 11.56
CA PHE A 468 16.89 -8.93 11.46
C PHE A 468 17.88 -7.85 11.93
#